data_db3f9b91b82fd9e98e9704a024e0f585
#
_entry.id   db3f9b91b82fd9e98e9704a024e0f585
#
_cell.length_a   1.000
_cell.length_b   1.000
_cell.length_c   1.000
_cell.angle_alpha   90.00
_cell.angle_beta   90.00
_cell.angle_gamma   90.00
#
_symmetry.space_group_name_H-M   'P 1'
#
loop_
_entity.id
_entity.type
_entity.pdbx_description
1 polymer ?
#
loop_
_entity_poly.entity_id
_entity_poly.type
_entity_poly.pdbx_seq_one_letter_code
_entity_poly.pdbx_strand_id
1 'polypeptide(L)'
;MNTTTHSLVQKLWNYCNVLRDDGMSYGDYVEQLTYLLFLKMADERAQPPYNQPSIVPAAYAWPTLLAKDGDELFDHYRHALERLGQEKGTLGLIFGKAQNKFQDPAKLRRVIVDLIGAETWTILGADVKGDAYEGLLEKNAQDTKSGAGQYFTPRALIQAMVDCIAPQPGERITDPACGTGGFLFTAHNYITSHNKSLTRDQLKHLKEKAFTGYELVQGTARVCAMNMML
;
A
#
# COMPACT_ATOMS: atom_id res chain seq x y z
N MET A 1 -18.40 -4.44 0.68
CA MET A 1 -17.12 -5.16 0.43
C MET A 1 -17.40 -6.39 -0.41
N ASN A 2 -16.61 -6.62 -1.47
CA ASN A 2 -16.71 -7.84 -2.28
C ASN A 2 -16.31 -9.06 -1.42
N THR A 3 -16.88 -10.22 -1.67
CA THR A 3 -16.58 -11.47 -0.93
C THR A 3 -15.08 -11.77 -0.90
N THR A 4 -14.37 -11.47 -1.98
CA THR A 4 -12.91 -11.63 -2.11
C THR A 4 -12.14 -10.71 -1.15
N THR A 5 -12.54 -9.44 -1.03
CA THR A 5 -11.89 -8.47 -0.12
C THR A 5 -12.09 -8.88 1.33
N HIS A 6 -13.29 -9.33 1.71
CA HIS A 6 -13.56 -9.78 3.07
C HIS A 6 -12.73 -11.02 3.45
N SER A 7 -12.59 -11.99 2.56
CA SER A 7 -11.76 -13.19 2.80
C SER A 7 -10.27 -12.83 2.95
N LEU A 8 -9.79 -11.89 2.14
CA LEU A 8 -8.42 -11.40 2.21
C LEU A 8 -8.16 -10.66 3.54
N VAL A 9 -9.04 -9.74 3.94
CA VAL A 9 -8.95 -9.04 5.23
C VAL A 9 -8.92 -10.04 6.38
N GLN A 10 -9.76 -11.10 6.33
CA GLN A 10 -9.76 -12.13 7.34
C GLN A 10 -8.45 -12.94 7.38
N LYS A 11 -7.87 -13.26 6.21
CA LYS A 11 -6.57 -13.93 6.10
C LYS A 11 -5.46 -13.07 6.71
N LEU A 12 -5.40 -11.79 6.36
CA LEU A 12 -4.44 -10.83 6.91
C LEU A 12 -4.59 -10.71 8.44
N TRP A 13 -5.83 -10.65 8.93
CA TRP A 13 -6.12 -10.56 10.36
C TRP A 13 -5.67 -11.81 11.14
N ASN A 14 -5.85 -12.98 10.58
CA ASN A 14 -5.40 -14.21 11.21
C ASN A 14 -3.87 -14.23 11.38
N TYR A 15 -3.12 -13.77 10.38
CA TYR A 15 -1.67 -13.64 10.51
C TYR A 15 -1.26 -12.55 11.51
N CYS A 16 -2.02 -11.46 11.62
CA CYS A 16 -1.82 -10.45 12.65
C CYS A 16 -1.88 -11.05 14.06
N ASN A 17 -2.88 -11.88 14.32
CA ASN A 17 -3.03 -12.55 15.61
C ASN A 17 -1.85 -13.47 15.94
N VAL A 18 -1.38 -14.27 14.95
CA VAL A 18 -0.20 -15.14 15.11
C VAL A 18 1.05 -14.34 15.47
N LEU A 19 1.26 -13.18 14.86
CA LEU A 19 2.43 -12.34 15.12
C LEU A 19 2.30 -11.54 16.42
N ARG A 20 1.09 -11.17 16.81
CA ARG A 20 0.81 -10.52 18.10
C ARG A 20 1.16 -11.42 19.28
N ASP A 21 0.93 -12.73 19.16
CA ASP A 21 1.29 -13.70 20.19
C ASP A 21 2.80 -13.79 20.41
N ASP A 22 3.61 -13.30 19.45
CA ASP A 22 5.07 -13.17 19.58
C ASP A 22 5.52 -11.77 20.04
N GLY A 23 4.59 -10.91 20.45
CA GLY A 23 4.90 -9.58 20.94
C GLY A 23 5.00 -8.49 19.87
N MET A 24 4.67 -8.79 18.60
CA MET A 24 4.57 -7.74 17.56
C MET A 24 3.31 -6.91 17.81
N SER A 25 3.47 -5.59 17.91
CA SER A 25 2.32 -4.70 18.00
C SER A 25 1.51 -4.71 16.71
N TYR A 26 0.22 -4.39 16.82
CA TYR A 26 -0.63 -4.25 15.64
C TYR A 26 -0.10 -3.20 14.64
N GLY A 27 0.36 -2.06 15.14
CA GLY A 27 0.94 -1.01 14.31
C GLY A 27 2.18 -1.48 13.54
N ASP A 28 3.07 -2.19 14.24
CA ASP A 28 4.25 -2.79 13.61
C ASP A 28 3.86 -3.82 12.54
N TYR A 29 2.86 -4.67 12.81
CA TYR A 29 2.38 -5.63 11.82
C TYR A 29 1.88 -4.95 10.54
N VAL A 30 1.03 -3.95 10.67
CA VAL A 30 0.48 -3.22 9.53
C VAL A 30 1.59 -2.50 8.76
N GLU A 31 2.57 -1.95 9.47
CA GLU A 31 3.74 -1.32 8.85
C GLU A 31 4.56 -2.34 8.04
N GLN A 32 4.88 -3.50 8.61
CA GLN A 32 5.61 -4.57 7.92
C GLN A 32 4.85 -5.09 6.70
N LEU A 33 3.54 -5.27 6.86
CA LEU A 33 2.67 -5.69 5.77
C LEU A 33 2.70 -4.67 4.61
N THR A 34 2.68 -3.37 4.93
CA THR A 34 2.76 -2.29 3.94
C THR A 34 4.05 -2.38 3.11
N TYR A 35 5.20 -2.59 3.75
CA TYR A 35 6.48 -2.72 3.04
C TYR A 35 6.52 -3.94 2.12
N LEU A 36 6.10 -5.08 2.62
CA LEU A 36 6.12 -6.32 1.84
C LEU A 36 5.12 -6.29 0.69
N LEU A 37 3.93 -5.73 0.89
CA LEU A 37 2.94 -5.52 -0.17
C LEU A 37 3.46 -4.61 -1.26
N PHE A 38 4.12 -3.51 -0.88
CA PHE A 38 4.73 -2.61 -1.86
C PHE A 38 5.76 -3.33 -2.73
N LEU A 39 6.68 -4.08 -2.12
CA LEU A 39 7.72 -4.82 -2.85
C LEU A 39 7.10 -5.86 -3.80
N LYS A 40 6.10 -6.60 -3.35
CA LYS A 40 5.38 -7.59 -4.16
C LYS A 40 4.69 -6.95 -5.35
N MET A 41 4.00 -5.84 -5.14
CA MET A 41 3.25 -5.17 -6.19
C MET A 41 4.14 -4.43 -7.18
N ALA A 42 5.26 -3.87 -6.74
CA ALA A 42 6.26 -3.28 -7.62
C ALA A 42 6.85 -4.36 -8.55
N ASP A 43 7.06 -5.58 -8.06
CA ASP A 43 7.50 -6.71 -8.85
C ASP A 43 6.42 -7.14 -9.86
N GLU A 44 5.17 -7.30 -9.43
CA GLU A 44 4.06 -7.66 -10.32
C GLU A 44 3.87 -6.66 -11.47
N ARG A 45 4.04 -5.35 -11.20
CA ARG A 45 3.96 -4.33 -12.25
C ARG A 45 5.14 -4.36 -13.23
N ALA A 46 6.28 -4.87 -12.82
CA ALA A 46 7.42 -5.08 -13.70
C ALA A 46 7.24 -6.29 -14.62
N GLN A 47 6.31 -7.19 -14.31
CA GLN A 47 5.99 -8.39 -15.09
C GLN A 47 4.86 -8.15 -16.12
N PRO A 48 4.68 -9.04 -17.11
CA PRO A 48 3.50 -9.02 -17.99
C PRO A 48 2.19 -9.11 -17.17
N PRO A 49 1.12 -8.46 -17.57
CA PRO A 49 0.96 -7.67 -18.80
C PRO A 49 1.43 -6.21 -18.69
N TYR A 50 1.83 -5.74 -17.50
CA TYR A 50 2.13 -4.31 -17.25
C TYR A 50 3.48 -3.86 -17.82
N ASN A 51 4.52 -4.70 -17.68
CA ASN A 51 5.89 -4.44 -18.16
C ASN A 51 6.42 -3.03 -17.83
N GLN A 52 6.09 -2.52 -16.65
CA GLN A 52 6.56 -1.20 -16.20
C GLN A 52 8.01 -1.28 -15.74
N PRO A 53 8.81 -0.22 -15.91
CA PRO A 53 10.14 -0.17 -15.34
C PRO A 53 10.09 -0.39 -13.82
N SER A 54 10.93 -1.28 -13.31
CA SER A 54 11.00 -1.50 -11.85
C SER A 54 11.46 -0.23 -11.14
N ILE A 55 10.69 0.16 -10.14
CA ILE A 55 11.01 1.30 -9.24
C ILE A 55 11.87 0.87 -8.06
N VAL A 56 11.95 -0.44 -7.79
CA VAL A 56 12.75 -1.02 -6.72
C VAL A 56 14.08 -1.52 -7.32
N PRO A 57 15.25 -1.17 -6.73
CA PRO A 57 16.53 -1.72 -7.16
C PRO A 57 16.52 -3.24 -7.16
N ALA A 58 17.08 -3.86 -8.20
CA ALA A 58 17.03 -5.31 -8.40
C ALA A 58 17.55 -6.12 -7.19
N ALA A 59 18.55 -5.60 -6.48
CA ALA A 59 19.11 -6.22 -5.29
C ALA A 59 18.11 -6.37 -4.12
N TYR A 60 17.03 -5.58 -4.11
CA TYR A 60 16.02 -5.55 -3.02
C TYR A 60 14.61 -5.85 -3.54
N ALA A 61 14.50 -6.29 -4.79
CA ALA A 61 13.23 -6.63 -5.40
C ALA A 61 12.64 -7.93 -4.79
N TRP A 62 11.34 -8.11 -4.94
CA TRP A 62 10.60 -9.25 -4.38
C TRP A 62 11.23 -10.63 -4.64
N PRO A 63 11.75 -10.95 -5.85
CA PRO A 63 12.39 -12.23 -6.11
C PRO A 63 13.59 -12.53 -5.22
N THR A 64 14.33 -11.49 -4.79
CA THR A 64 15.50 -11.68 -3.90
C THR A 64 15.08 -12.08 -2.48
N LEU A 65 13.91 -11.65 -2.00
CA LEU A 65 13.32 -12.10 -0.75
C LEU A 65 12.86 -13.56 -0.85
N LEU A 66 12.23 -13.95 -1.96
CA LEU A 66 11.79 -15.33 -2.18
C LEU A 66 12.94 -16.33 -2.28
N ALA A 67 14.10 -15.90 -2.80
CA ALA A 67 15.27 -16.75 -2.99
C ALA A 67 16.02 -17.08 -1.69
N LYS A 68 15.69 -16.43 -0.58
CA LYS A 68 16.40 -16.54 0.69
C LYS A 68 15.53 -17.18 1.76
N ASP A 69 16.17 -17.73 2.80
CA ASP A 69 15.51 -18.34 3.96
C ASP A 69 16.29 -18.10 5.25
N GLY A 70 15.66 -18.37 6.41
CA GLY A 70 16.27 -18.26 7.71
C GLY A 70 16.91 -16.90 7.99
N ASP A 71 18.10 -16.92 8.60
CA ASP A 71 18.83 -15.70 8.98
C ASP A 71 19.28 -14.89 7.76
N GLU A 72 19.55 -15.54 6.62
CA GLU A 72 19.90 -14.83 5.39
C GLU A 72 18.74 -13.97 4.88
N LEU A 73 17.51 -14.49 4.91
CA LEU A 73 16.30 -13.72 4.57
C LEU A 73 16.11 -12.56 5.56
N PHE A 74 16.28 -12.84 6.85
CA PHE A 74 16.06 -11.86 7.91
C PHE A 74 17.01 -10.67 7.77
N ASP A 75 18.31 -10.93 7.59
CA ASP A 75 19.30 -9.90 7.37
C ASP A 75 19.12 -9.17 6.06
N HIS A 76 18.77 -9.88 5.00
CA HIS A 76 18.49 -9.27 3.70
C HIS A 76 17.30 -8.32 3.76
N TYR A 77 16.21 -8.72 4.42
CA TYR A 77 15.02 -7.87 4.59
C TYR A 77 15.35 -6.60 5.38
N ARG A 78 16.11 -6.72 6.48
CA ARG A 78 16.59 -5.58 7.27
C ARG A 78 17.38 -4.60 6.41
N HIS A 79 18.36 -5.08 5.65
CA HIS A 79 19.17 -4.25 4.75
C HIS A 79 18.33 -3.62 3.62
N ALA A 80 17.36 -4.36 3.07
CA ALA A 80 16.47 -3.82 2.05
C ALA A 80 15.67 -2.62 2.58
N LEU A 81 15.07 -2.72 3.78
CA LEU A 81 14.35 -1.61 4.39
C LEU A 81 15.24 -0.38 4.61
N GLU A 82 16.46 -0.59 5.16
CA GLU A 82 17.41 0.49 5.40
C GLU A 82 17.83 1.20 4.11
N ARG A 83 18.13 0.44 3.07
CA ARG A 83 18.60 0.99 1.79
C ARG A 83 17.50 1.69 1.02
N LEU A 84 16.31 1.10 0.96
CA LEU A 84 15.15 1.74 0.32
C LEU A 84 14.74 3.01 1.05
N GLY A 85 14.89 3.07 2.37
CA GLY A 85 14.66 4.27 3.16
C GLY A 85 15.65 5.43 2.91
N GLN A 86 16.81 5.15 2.31
CA GLN A 86 17.81 6.15 1.91
C GLN A 86 17.58 6.67 0.48
N GLU A 87 16.70 6.04 -0.29
CA GLU A 87 16.37 6.47 -1.64
C GLU A 87 15.64 7.82 -1.64
N LYS A 88 15.75 8.56 -2.75
CA LYS A 88 15.04 9.82 -2.92
C LYS A 88 13.61 9.60 -3.41
N GLY A 89 12.76 10.60 -3.17
CA GLY A 89 11.38 10.57 -3.67
C GLY A 89 10.48 9.61 -2.90
N THR A 90 9.58 8.93 -3.62
CA THR A 90 8.51 8.15 -3.01
C THR A 90 9.01 6.90 -2.28
N LEU A 91 10.10 6.27 -2.75
CA LEU A 91 10.71 5.14 -2.03
C LEU A 91 11.19 5.58 -0.64
N GLY A 92 11.94 6.69 -0.56
CA GLY A 92 12.37 7.23 0.72
C GLY A 92 11.22 7.69 1.62
N LEU A 93 10.09 8.12 1.04
CA LEU A 93 8.88 8.43 1.81
C LEU A 93 8.25 7.16 2.40
N ILE A 94 8.14 6.10 1.59
CA ILE A 94 7.53 4.82 2.02
C ILE A 94 8.41 4.11 3.05
N PHE A 95 9.72 3.98 2.78
CA PHE A 95 10.65 3.21 3.60
C PHE A 95 11.43 4.06 4.61
N GLY A 96 11.22 5.37 4.66
CA GLY A 96 11.95 6.27 5.55
C GLY A 96 11.83 5.83 7.02
N LYS A 97 12.97 5.56 7.67
CA LYS A 97 13.06 5.02 9.03
C LYS A 97 12.42 3.64 9.22
N ALA A 98 12.20 2.89 8.13
CA ALA A 98 11.69 1.53 8.21
C ALA A 98 12.65 0.62 8.97
N GLN A 99 12.10 -0.24 9.81
CA GLN A 99 12.84 -1.22 10.59
C GLN A 99 12.17 -2.58 10.48
N ASN A 100 12.94 -3.65 10.41
CA ASN A 100 12.40 -4.99 10.57
C ASN A 100 11.89 -5.18 12.01
N LYS A 101 10.62 -5.52 12.15
CA LYS A 101 9.95 -5.78 13.44
C LYS A 101 9.68 -7.25 13.69
N PHE A 102 9.90 -8.12 12.71
CA PHE A 102 9.86 -9.56 12.93
C PHE A 102 10.98 -9.96 13.91
N GLN A 103 10.69 -10.91 14.76
CA GLN A 103 11.66 -11.48 15.69
C GLN A 103 12.09 -12.89 15.27
N ASP A 104 11.26 -13.57 14.50
CA ASP A 104 11.46 -14.93 14.03
C ASP A 104 11.57 -14.96 12.49
N PRO A 105 12.71 -15.38 11.94
CA PRO A 105 12.91 -15.53 10.49
C PRO A 105 11.88 -16.45 9.82
N ALA A 106 11.44 -17.52 10.50
CA ALA A 106 10.47 -18.45 9.95
C ALA A 106 9.09 -17.77 9.77
N LYS A 107 8.71 -16.88 10.69
CA LYS A 107 7.46 -16.11 10.57
C LYS A 107 7.53 -15.05 9.47
N LEU A 108 8.68 -14.38 9.33
CA LEU A 108 8.90 -13.50 8.18
C LEU A 108 8.76 -14.29 6.86
N ARG A 109 9.35 -15.47 6.77
CA ARG A 109 9.25 -16.33 5.60
C ARG A 109 7.80 -16.70 5.28
N ARG A 110 7.03 -17.08 6.29
CA ARG A 110 5.61 -17.42 6.13
C ARG A 110 4.79 -16.23 5.63
N VAL A 111 5.00 -15.03 6.16
CA VAL A 111 4.32 -13.81 5.67
C VAL A 111 4.67 -13.54 4.22
N ILE A 112 5.93 -13.69 3.83
CA ILE A 112 6.37 -13.47 2.45
C ILE A 112 5.77 -14.53 1.51
N VAL A 113 5.85 -15.81 1.83
CA VAL A 113 5.49 -16.90 0.92
C VAL A 113 4.00 -17.21 0.97
N ASP A 114 3.47 -17.49 2.19
CA ASP A 114 2.14 -18.06 2.34
C ASP A 114 1.03 -16.99 2.37
N LEU A 115 1.36 -15.78 2.79
CA LEU A 115 0.39 -14.70 2.88
C LEU A 115 0.44 -13.80 1.64
N ILE A 116 1.58 -13.11 1.45
CA ILE A 116 1.69 -12.07 0.41
C ILE A 116 2.02 -12.70 -0.95
N GLY A 117 2.93 -13.66 -0.99
CA GLY A 117 3.34 -14.33 -2.21
C GLY A 117 2.28 -15.21 -2.84
N ALA A 118 1.32 -15.69 -2.05
CA ALA A 118 0.23 -16.54 -2.50
C ALA A 118 -0.85 -15.80 -3.32
N GLU A 119 -0.85 -14.46 -3.28
CA GLU A 119 -1.88 -13.64 -3.94
C GLU A 119 -1.27 -12.80 -5.07
N THR A 120 -2.09 -12.45 -6.07
CA THR A 120 -1.74 -11.48 -7.12
C THR A 120 -2.44 -10.16 -6.82
N TRP A 121 -1.70 -9.23 -6.23
CA TRP A 121 -2.25 -7.99 -5.67
C TRP A 121 -2.63 -6.95 -6.71
N THR A 122 -2.00 -6.93 -7.85
CA THR A 122 -2.29 -5.97 -8.94
C THR A 122 -3.60 -6.28 -9.66
N ILE A 123 -4.05 -7.54 -9.68
CA ILE A 123 -5.31 -7.96 -10.28
C ILE A 123 -6.50 -7.62 -9.38
N LEU A 124 -6.28 -7.56 -8.06
CA LEU A 124 -7.33 -7.32 -7.07
C LEU A 124 -7.92 -5.89 -7.10
N GLY A 125 -7.52 -5.07 -8.06
CA GLY A 125 -7.95 -3.68 -8.16
C GLY A 125 -7.29 -2.77 -7.12
N ALA A 126 -7.14 -1.50 -7.45
CA ALA A 126 -6.42 -0.56 -6.61
C ALA A 126 -7.14 -0.26 -5.27
N ASP A 127 -8.48 -0.46 -5.24
CA ASP A 127 -9.28 -0.28 -4.03
C ASP A 127 -9.03 -1.37 -2.98
N VAL A 128 -8.68 -2.61 -3.39
CA VAL A 128 -8.54 -3.74 -2.45
C VAL A 128 -7.44 -3.53 -1.41
N LYS A 129 -6.40 -2.79 -1.76
CA LYS A 129 -5.29 -2.46 -0.84
C LYS A 129 -5.71 -1.49 0.24
N GLY A 130 -6.37 -0.40 -0.17
CA GLY A 130 -6.96 0.57 0.75
C GLY A 130 -7.99 -0.13 1.64
N ASP A 131 -8.89 -0.92 1.05
CA ASP A 131 -9.92 -1.68 1.76
C ASP A 131 -9.33 -2.72 2.71
N ALA A 132 -8.25 -3.41 2.33
CA ALA A 132 -7.57 -4.37 3.20
C ALA A 132 -6.93 -3.66 4.41
N TYR A 133 -6.26 -2.54 4.18
CA TYR A 133 -5.67 -1.74 5.23
C TYR A 133 -6.74 -1.13 6.15
N GLU A 134 -7.77 -0.51 5.58
CA GLU A 134 -8.90 0.06 6.30
C GLU A 134 -9.64 -1.01 7.11
N GLY A 135 -9.88 -2.19 6.52
CA GLY A 135 -10.51 -3.31 7.20
C GLY A 135 -9.69 -3.88 8.35
N LEU A 136 -8.35 -3.87 8.24
CA LEU A 136 -7.46 -4.21 9.34
C LEU A 136 -7.56 -3.19 10.48
N LEU A 137 -7.54 -1.88 10.16
CA LEU A 137 -7.67 -0.83 11.16
C LEU A 137 -9.04 -0.86 11.86
N GLU A 138 -10.11 -1.11 11.11
CA GLU A 138 -11.45 -1.26 11.68
C GLU A 138 -11.53 -2.44 12.66
N LYS A 139 -10.97 -3.60 12.29
CA LYS A 139 -10.91 -4.77 13.18
C LYS A 139 -10.11 -4.49 14.44
N ASN A 140 -8.97 -3.82 14.33
CA ASN A 140 -8.19 -3.43 15.51
C ASN A 140 -8.95 -2.47 16.42
N ALA A 141 -9.67 -1.50 15.87
CA ALA A 141 -10.49 -0.57 16.65
C ALA A 141 -11.63 -1.30 17.41
N GLN A 142 -12.22 -2.32 16.79
CA GLN A 142 -13.26 -3.17 17.43
C GLN A 142 -12.68 -4.00 18.59
N ASP A 143 -11.49 -4.60 18.42
CA ASP A 143 -10.84 -5.45 19.43
C ASP A 143 -10.31 -4.65 20.63
N THR A 144 -9.77 -3.47 20.41
CA THR A 144 -9.09 -2.70 21.47
C THR A 144 -10.03 -1.85 22.32
N LYS A 145 -11.32 -1.74 21.95
CA LYS A 145 -12.31 -0.81 22.58
C LYS A 145 -11.78 0.62 22.77
N SER A 146 -10.62 0.93 22.22
CA SER A 146 -10.03 2.26 22.27
C SER A 146 -10.64 3.07 21.13
N GLY A 147 -11.48 4.04 21.45
CA GLY A 147 -12.23 4.86 20.50
C GLY A 147 -11.40 5.83 19.65
N ALA A 148 -10.16 5.50 19.35
CA ALA A 148 -9.34 6.18 18.35
C ALA A 148 -9.58 5.55 16.96
N GLY A 149 -10.86 5.41 16.56
CA GLY A 149 -11.23 5.00 15.22
C GLY A 149 -10.81 6.09 14.23
N GLN A 150 -9.85 5.77 13.36
CA GLN A 150 -9.74 6.53 12.12
C GLN A 150 -11.01 6.25 11.34
N TYR A 151 -11.80 7.29 11.10
CA TYR A 151 -13.02 7.18 10.30
C TYR A 151 -12.64 7.27 8.84
N PHE A 152 -12.86 6.19 8.09
CA PHE A 152 -12.70 6.20 6.65
C PHE A 152 -14.01 6.58 5.97
N THR A 153 -13.92 7.47 4.98
CA THR A 153 -15.08 7.83 4.17
C THR A 153 -15.46 6.62 3.29
N PRO A 154 -16.71 6.16 3.33
CA PRO A 154 -17.14 5.02 2.50
C PRO A 154 -16.84 5.23 1.02
N ARG A 155 -16.31 4.24 0.34
CA ARG A 155 -15.92 4.32 -1.08
C ARG A 155 -17.06 4.76 -1.99
N ALA A 156 -18.29 4.29 -1.75
CA ALA A 156 -19.46 4.71 -2.51
C ALA A 156 -19.74 6.22 -2.38
N LEU A 157 -19.48 6.79 -1.20
CA LEU A 157 -19.62 8.24 -0.98
C LEU A 157 -18.51 9.01 -1.69
N ILE A 158 -17.25 8.54 -1.60
CA ILE A 158 -16.12 9.13 -2.32
C ILE A 158 -16.43 9.15 -3.82
N GLN A 159 -16.86 8.02 -4.39
CA GLN A 159 -17.21 7.91 -5.81
C GLN A 159 -18.29 8.91 -6.19
N ALA A 160 -19.41 8.96 -5.44
CA ALA A 160 -20.50 9.88 -5.71
C ALA A 160 -20.05 11.36 -5.67
N MET A 161 -19.17 11.72 -4.71
CA MET A 161 -18.63 13.08 -4.61
C MET A 161 -17.73 13.41 -5.79
N VAL A 162 -16.86 12.49 -6.20
CA VAL A 162 -15.97 12.67 -7.35
C VAL A 162 -16.76 12.75 -8.65
N ASP A 163 -17.81 11.93 -8.81
CA ASP A 163 -18.70 11.98 -9.98
C ASP A 163 -19.43 13.33 -10.09
N CYS A 164 -19.86 13.90 -8.95
CA CYS A 164 -20.50 15.22 -8.91
C CYS A 164 -19.51 16.35 -9.24
N ILE A 165 -18.28 16.28 -8.75
CA ILE A 165 -17.23 17.28 -8.99
C ILE A 165 -16.71 17.19 -10.43
N ALA A 166 -16.66 15.98 -11.00
CA ALA A 166 -16.20 15.68 -12.34
C ALA A 166 -14.82 16.32 -12.68
N PRO A 167 -13.75 15.98 -11.94
CA PRO A 167 -12.44 16.62 -12.09
C PRO A 167 -11.89 16.45 -13.51
N GLN A 168 -11.24 17.50 -14.02
CA GLN A 168 -10.75 17.57 -15.40
C GLN A 168 -9.22 17.43 -15.49
N PRO A 169 -8.71 16.94 -16.66
CA PRO A 169 -7.27 16.93 -16.90
C PRO A 169 -6.66 18.33 -16.81
N GLY A 170 -5.56 18.49 -16.05
CA GLY A 170 -4.88 19.77 -15.83
C GLY A 170 -5.26 20.49 -14.55
N GLU A 171 -6.31 20.04 -13.86
CA GLU A 171 -6.67 20.58 -12.54
C GLU A 171 -5.71 20.08 -11.45
N ARG A 172 -5.68 20.81 -10.33
CA ARG A 172 -4.98 20.40 -9.11
C ARG A 172 -6.01 20.00 -8.07
N ILE A 173 -5.81 18.82 -7.52
CA ILE A 173 -6.69 18.21 -6.53
C ILE A 173 -5.90 18.10 -5.22
N THR A 174 -6.40 18.72 -4.17
CA THR A 174 -5.78 18.72 -2.85
C THR A 174 -6.73 18.11 -1.84
N ASP A 175 -6.23 17.15 -1.09
CA ASP A 175 -6.92 16.56 0.05
C ASP A 175 -6.17 16.89 1.33
N PRO A 176 -6.73 17.75 2.22
CA PRO A 176 -6.06 18.20 3.43
C PRO A 176 -6.03 17.15 4.55
N ALA A 177 -6.72 16.03 4.40
CA ALA A 177 -6.77 14.91 5.35
C ALA A 177 -6.90 13.59 4.58
N CYS A 178 -5.90 13.33 3.71
CA CYS A 178 -6.03 12.34 2.64
C CYS A 178 -6.16 10.89 3.11
N GLY A 179 -5.84 10.60 4.36
CA GLY A 179 -5.89 9.23 4.85
C GLY A 179 -5.06 8.29 3.98
N THR A 180 -5.67 7.21 3.50
CA THR A 180 -5.06 6.26 2.56
C THR A 180 -5.06 6.71 1.10
N GLY A 181 -5.54 7.92 0.81
CA GLY A 181 -5.59 8.51 -0.54
C GLY A 181 -6.85 8.21 -1.33
N GLY A 182 -7.94 7.81 -0.67
CA GLY A 182 -9.17 7.39 -1.33
C GLY A 182 -9.73 8.41 -2.33
N PHE A 183 -9.85 9.68 -1.95
CA PHE A 183 -10.31 10.74 -2.84
C PHE A 183 -9.34 11.00 -4.00
N LEU A 184 -8.04 11.05 -3.71
CA LEU A 184 -7.02 11.32 -4.73
C LEU A 184 -6.99 10.22 -5.78
N PHE A 185 -7.05 8.97 -5.33
CA PHE A 185 -7.07 7.81 -6.20
C PHE A 185 -8.36 7.73 -7.04
N THR A 186 -9.52 7.94 -6.43
CA THR A 186 -10.81 7.94 -7.16
C THR A 186 -10.85 9.08 -8.19
N ALA A 187 -10.34 10.26 -7.85
CA ALA A 187 -10.22 11.37 -8.80
C ALA A 187 -9.27 11.05 -9.97
N HIS A 188 -8.13 10.39 -9.70
CA HIS A 188 -7.22 9.91 -10.75
C HIS A 188 -7.94 8.95 -11.71
N ASN A 189 -8.67 7.97 -11.17
CA ASN A 189 -9.41 7.00 -11.97
C ASN A 189 -10.53 7.66 -12.78
N TYR A 190 -11.24 8.61 -12.18
CA TYR A 190 -12.25 9.38 -12.88
C TYR A 190 -11.67 10.10 -14.10
N ILE A 191 -10.59 10.88 -13.91
CA ILE A 191 -9.92 11.60 -14.99
C ILE A 191 -9.47 10.64 -16.10
N THR A 192 -8.82 9.53 -15.75
CA THR A 192 -8.26 8.59 -16.72
C THR A 192 -9.34 7.79 -17.47
N SER A 193 -10.44 7.44 -16.81
CA SER A 193 -11.53 6.68 -17.43
C SER A 193 -12.42 7.52 -18.33
N HIS A 194 -12.61 8.80 -18.01
CA HIS A 194 -13.47 9.71 -18.77
C HIS A 194 -12.72 10.44 -19.91
N ASN A 195 -11.40 10.40 -19.94
CA ASN A 195 -10.59 11.05 -20.97
C ASN A 195 -9.73 10.03 -21.73
N LYS A 196 -10.26 9.48 -22.84
CA LYS A 196 -9.62 8.43 -23.65
C LYS A 196 -8.32 8.87 -24.35
N SER A 197 -8.09 10.18 -24.49
CA SER A 197 -6.96 10.75 -25.23
C SER A 197 -6.34 11.92 -24.46
N LEU A 198 -5.58 11.61 -23.41
CA LEU A 198 -4.80 12.61 -22.69
C LEU A 198 -3.56 12.99 -23.51
N THR A 199 -3.27 14.28 -23.62
CA THR A 199 -2.03 14.77 -24.21
C THR A 199 -0.82 14.40 -23.35
N ARG A 200 0.39 14.45 -23.92
CA ARG A 200 1.63 14.19 -23.18
C ARG A 200 1.78 15.12 -21.97
N ASP A 201 1.40 16.39 -22.12
CA ASP A 201 1.50 17.37 -21.02
C ASP A 201 0.46 17.10 -19.94
N GLN A 202 -0.76 16.69 -20.29
CA GLN A 202 -1.78 16.27 -19.32
C GLN A 202 -1.36 15.01 -18.56
N LEU A 203 -0.79 14.02 -19.24
CA LEU A 203 -0.26 12.81 -18.59
C LEU A 203 0.88 13.16 -17.62
N LYS A 204 1.79 14.05 -18.03
CA LYS A 204 2.85 14.53 -17.17
C LYS A 204 2.32 15.29 -15.96
N HIS A 205 1.35 16.19 -16.17
CA HIS A 205 0.69 16.92 -15.10
C HIS A 205 0.01 15.96 -14.11
N LEU A 206 -0.77 14.99 -14.62
CA LEU A 206 -1.48 14.00 -13.83
C LEU A 206 -0.52 13.21 -12.93
N LYS A 207 0.64 12.81 -13.47
CA LYS A 207 1.66 12.04 -12.75
C LYS A 207 2.44 12.86 -11.71
N GLU A 208 2.74 14.12 -12.00
CA GLU A 208 3.75 14.88 -11.24
C GLU A 208 3.16 16.03 -10.41
N LYS A 209 1.97 16.55 -10.75
CA LYS A 209 1.49 17.82 -10.22
C LYS A 209 0.02 17.87 -9.83
N ALA A 210 -0.80 16.91 -10.30
CA ALA A 210 -2.24 16.98 -10.16
C ALA A 210 -2.69 16.75 -8.71
N PHE A 211 -1.99 15.90 -7.95
CA PHE A 211 -2.45 15.45 -6.65
C PHE A 211 -1.55 15.92 -5.53
N THR A 212 -2.16 16.45 -4.47
CA THR A 212 -1.51 16.80 -3.22
C THR A 212 -2.33 16.27 -2.05
N GLY A 213 -1.74 15.47 -1.19
CA GLY A 213 -2.35 14.96 0.03
C GLY A 213 -1.59 15.41 1.27
N TYR A 214 -2.32 15.74 2.33
CA TYR A 214 -1.77 15.99 3.65
C TYR A 214 -2.29 14.92 4.61
N GLU A 215 -1.40 14.28 5.37
CA GLU A 215 -1.74 13.28 6.36
C GLU A 215 -0.81 13.42 7.57
N LEU A 216 -1.40 13.47 8.75
CA LEU A 216 -0.68 13.65 10.01
C LEU A 216 -0.04 12.35 10.48
N VAL A 217 -0.73 11.21 10.28
CA VAL A 217 -0.27 9.90 10.72
C VAL A 217 0.69 9.31 9.68
N GLN A 218 1.96 9.21 10.03
CA GLN A 218 3.01 8.78 9.10
C GLN A 218 2.74 7.41 8.45
N GLY A 219 2.22 6.44 9.22
CA GLY A 219 1.86 5.12 8.69
C GLY A 219 0.80 5.20 7.58
N THR A 220 -0.25 6.00 7.80
CA THR A 220 -1.31 6.24 6.83
C THR A 220 -0.80 7.01 5.60
N ALA A 221 0.07 8.01 5.80
CA ALA A 221 0.71 8.74 4.70
C ALA A 221 1.56 7.82 3.78
N ARG A 222 2.24 6.82 4.36
CA ARG A 222 2.97 5.79 3.59
C ARG A 222 2.04 4.97 2.70
N VAL A 223 0.89 4.55 3.26
CA VAL A 223 -0.13 3.80 2.49
C VAL A 223 -0.69 4.67 1.36
N CYS A 224 -0.98 5.94 1.63
CA CYS A 224 -1.39 6.90 0.59
C CYS A 224 -0.34 6.99 -0.53
N ALA A 225 0.93 7.20 -0.17
CA ALA A 225 2.02 7.26 -1.15
C ALA A 225 2.14 5.96 -1.97
N MET A 226 2.00 4.81 -1.32
CA MET A 226 1.99 3.50 -1.99
C MET A 226 0.82 3.37 -2.97
N ASN A 227 -0.39 3.74 -2.56
CA ASN A 227 -1.59 3.68 -3.41
C ASN A 227 -1.50 4.60 -4.62
N MET A 228 -0.88 5.78 -4.46
CA MET A 228 -0.70 6.73 -5.56
C MET A 228 0.46 6.37 -6.50
N MET A 229 1.38 5.52 -6.07
CA MET A 229 2.54 5.10 -6.87
C MET A 229 2.28 3.80 -7.66
N LEU A 230 1.47 2.93 -7.12
CA LEU A 230 1.10 1.62 -7.68
C LEU A 230 -0.30 1.63 -8.27
#